data_44a08fde784561b5d1ddf72c821486fa
#
_entry.id   44a08fde784561b5d1ddf72c821486fa
#
_cell.length_a   1.000
_cell.length_b   1.000
_cell.length_c   1.000
_cell.angle_alpha   90.00
_cell.angle_beta   90.00
_cell.angle_gamma   90.00
#
_symmetry.space_group_name_H-M   'P 1'
#
loop_
_entity.id
_entity.type
_entity.pdbx_description
1 polymer ?
#
loop_
_entity_poly.entity_id
_entity_poly.type
_entity_poly.pdbx_seq_one_letter_code
_entity_poly.pdbx_strand_id
1 'polypeptide(L)'
;MSYGAVDAFGKSIYIGRMSKEEKEKKNVDEEEKEISEQVQDAPAEQKDAEPSLEDELMKWRDTAMRTAAEYDNYRKRMVKEKEECAKFANQRLLEELLPVIDNFEMGMAAASADTGSMIYIGMNMVKKQLDEFLASNGVTPVEPVVGSMFDHATEEALQREPSDQPEGTVLRVIRKGYKLKDRLLRPANVVVAQTPEPEPQV
;
A
#
# COMPACT_ATOMS: atom_id res chain seq x y z
N MET A 1 43.35 57.55 41.83
CA MET A 1 44.24 56.57 42.53
C MET A 1 44.13 55.27 41.78
N SER A 2 45.11 54.97 40.95
CA SER A 2 45.16 53.80 40.13
C SER A 2 46.16 52.83 40.74
N TYR A 3 45.72 51.73 41.22
CA TYR A 3 46.54 50.58 41.70
C TYR A 3 46.88 49.69 40.50
N GLY A 4 48.15 49.79 40.04
CA GLY A 4 48.69 48.81 39.10
C GLY A 4 48.99 47.48 39.85
N ALA A 5 48.42 46.39 39.40
CA ALA A 5 48.77 45.04 39.86
C ALA A 5 50.05 44.60 39.13
N VAL A 6 51.08 44.22 39.87
CA VAL A 6 52.32 43.56 39.39
C VAL A 6 52.22 42.08 39.67
N ASP A 7 52.61 41.23 38.71
CA ASP A 7 52.68 39.78 38.93
C ASP A 7 53.94 39.38 39.71
N ALA A 8 54.08 38.11 40.13
CA ALA A 8 55.17 37.60 40.98
C ALA A 8 56.57 37.68 40.34
N PHE A 9 56.72 38.30 39.13
CA PHE A 9 57.99 38.48 38.39
C PHE A 9 58.31 39.88 38.05
N GLY A 10 57.56 40.95 38.58
CA GLY A 10 57.91 42.31 38.51
C GLY A 10 57.94 42.95 37.10
N LYS A 11 57.34 42.40 36.10
CA LYS A 11 57.23 42.97 34.77
C LYS A 11 55.85 43.56 34.55
N SER A 12 55.84 44.81 34.18
CA SER A 12 54.68 45.63 33.94
C SER A 12 53.77 44.98 32.83
N ILE A 13 52.58 44.62 33.19
CA ILE A 13 51.54 44.05 32.30
C ILE A 13 51.22 45.06 31.15
N TYR A 14 51.60 46.30 31.26
CA TYR A 14 51.35 47.33 30.26
C TYR A 14 52.11 47.15 28.95
N ILE A 15 53.35 46.61 28.99
CA ILE A 15 54.18 46.44 27.79
C ILE A 15 53.67 45.27 26.93
N GLY A 16 53.14 44.22 27.59
CA GLY A 16 52.59 43.07 26.87
C GLY A 16 51.26 43.35 26.18
N ARG A 17 50.48 44.30 26.67
CA ARG A 17 49.16 44.65 26.12
C ARG A 17 49.26 45.53 24.88
N MET A 18 50.15 46.51 24.88
CA MET A 18 50.39 47.36 23.69
C MET A 18 50.96 46.54 22.53
N SER A 19 51.86 45.60 22.80
CA SER A 19 52.44 44.76 21.74
C SER A 19 51.44 43.76 21.13
N LYS A 20 50.39 43.42 21.88
CA LYS A 20 49.36 42.50 21.41
C LYS A 20 48.32 43.21 20.53
N GLU A 21 47.94 44.43 20.89
CA GLU A 21 47.05 45.26 20.10
C GLU A 21 47.71 45.76 18.79
N GLU A 22 49.01 46.02 18.78
CA GLU A 22 49.75 46.37 17.56
C GLU A 22 49.89 45.14 16.61
N LYS A 23 50.10 43.97 17.17
CA LYS A 23 50.11 42.74 16.36
C LYS A 23 48.74 42.36 15.79
N GLU A 24 47.67 42.57 16.56
CA GLU A 24 46.30 42.34 16.07
C GLU A 24 45.92 43.34 14.96
N LYS A 25 46.32 44.62 15.08
CA LYS A 25 46.13 45.61 14.01
C LYS A 25 46.88 45.28 12.73
N LYS A 26 48.16 44.84 12.85
CA LYS A 26 48.93 44.43 11.66
C LYS A 26 48.36 43.21 10.97
N ASN A 27 47.87 42.23 11.74
CA ASN A 27 47.22 41.05 11.16
C ASN A 27 45.91 41.43 10.46
N VAL A 28 45.13 42.35 11.02
CA VAL A 28 43.89 42.83 10.38
C VAL A 28 44.20 43.61 9.10
N ASP A 29 45.23 44.46 9.09
CA ASP A 29 45.62 45.21 7.89
C ASP A 29 46.26 44.30 6.80
N GLU A 30 46.92 43.20 7.17
CA GLU A 30 47.43 42.22 6.24
C GLU A 30 46.29 41.30 5.70
N GLU A 31 45.34 40.89 6.54
CA GLU A 31 44.15 40.12 6.10
C GLU A 31 43.23 40.97 5.19
N GLU A 32 43.03 42.27 5.48
CA GLU A 32 42.27 43.17 4.59
C GLU A 32 42.97 43.38 3.24
N LYS A 33 44.30 43.38 3.20
CA LYS A 33 45.05 43.44 1.94
C LYS A 33 44.99 42.15 1.15
N GLU A 34 45.13 41.00 1.79
CA GLU A 34 44.97 39.70 1.11
C GLU A 34 43.56 39.50 0.58
N ILE A 35 42.53 39.94 1.35
CA ILE A 35 41.12 39.89 0.89
C ILE A 35 40.89 40.84 -0.30
N SER A 36 41.54 42.02 -0.32
CA SER A 36 41.40 42.98 -1.42
C SER A 36 42.15 42.55 -2.69
N GLU A 37 43.24 41.79 -2.59
CA GLU A 37 43.94 41.22 -3.75
C GLU A 37 43.24 39.96 -4.30
N GLN A 38 42.61 39.13 -3.44
CA GLN A 38 41.85 37.99 -3.88
C GLN A 38 40.50 38.32 -4.54
N VAL A 39 39.96 39.51 -4.29
CA VAL A 39 38.73 40.00 -4.92
C VAL A 39 38.94 40.50 -6.35
N GLN A 40 40.22 40.80 -6.76
CA GLN A 40 40.49 41.31 -8.11
C GLN A 40 40.75 40.21 -9.17
N ASP A 41 40.95 38.97 -8.75
CA ASP A 41 41.28 37.87 -9.70
C ASP A 41 40.21 36.75 -9.71
N ALA A 42 38.99 37.00 -9.18
CA ALA A 42 37.86 36.13 -9.38
C ALA A 42 37.34 36.35 -10.82
N PRO A 43 37.24 35.27 -11.63
CA PRO A 43 36.60 35.37 -12.94
C PRO A 43 35.18 35.90 -12.70
N ALA A 44 34.80 36.92 -13.48
CA ALA A 44 33.46 37.49 -13.45
C ALA A 44 32.42 36.38 -13.44
N GLU A 45 31.94 36.03 -12.24
CA GLU A 45 30.73 35.22 -12.11
C GLU A 45 29.68 35.98 -12.91
N GLN A 46 29.19 35.30 -13.94
CA GLN A 46 28.01 35.72 -14.66
C GLN A 46 26.95 35.96 -13.59
N LYS A 47 26.68 37.23 -13.34
CA LYS A 47 25.50 37.63 -12.60
C LYS A 47 24.35 37.04 -13.39
N ASP A 48 23.85 35.86 -12.94
CA ASP A 48 22.58 35.38 -13.36
C ASP A 48 21.62 36.54 -13.20
N ALA A 49 21.14 37.06 -14.32
CA ALA A 49 20.21 38.18 -14.32
C ALA A 49 19.07 37.82 -13.39
N GLU A 50 18.85 38.55 -12.32
CA GLU A 50 17.72 38.37 -11.42
C GLU A 50 16.48 38.25 -12.31
N PRO A 51 15.69 37.14 -12.18
CA PRO A 51 14.54 36.90 -13.05
C PRO A 51 13.63 38.13 -12.98
N SER A 52 13.21 38.63 -14.13
CA SER A 52 12.34 39.80 -14.15
C SER A 52 11.06 39.47 -13.37
N LEU A 53 10.44 40.47 -12.73
CA LEU A 53 9.17 40.30 -12.01
C LEU A 53 8.08 39.64 -12.91
N GLU A 54 8.18 39.85 -14.22
CA GLU A 54 7.28 39.22 -15.21
C GLU A 54 7.57 37.74 -15.35
N ASP A 55 8.83 37.30 -15.35
CA ASP A 55 9.22 35.90 -15.40
C ASP A 55 8.81 35.15 -14.10
N GLU A 56 8.94 35.79 -12.95
CA GLU A 56 8.46 35.25 -11.69
C GLU A 56 6.95 35.10 -11.66
N LEU A 57 6.20 36.11 -12.12
CA LEU A 57 4.77 36.07 -12.25
C LEU A 57 4.31 34.94 -13.18
N MET A 58 5.00 34.74 -14.28
CA MET A 58 4.70 33.66 -15.23
C MET A 58 4.94 32.29 -14.58
N LYS A 59 6.06 32.09 -13.90
CA LYS A 59 6.37 30.87 -13.14
C LYS A 59 5.31 30.58 -12.06
N TRP A 60 4.90 31.59 -11.31
CA TRP A 60 3.87 31.45 -10.29
C TRP A 60 2.50 31.10 -10.88
N ARG A 61 2.13 31.69 -12.02
CA ARG A 61 0.90 31.34 -12.74
C ARG A 61 0.92 29.92 -13.25
N ASP A 62 2.01 29.50 -13.87
CA ASP A 62 2.16 28.13 -14.36
C ASP A 62 2.13 27.11 -13.20
N THR A 63 2.80 27.42 -12.11
CA THR A 63 2.76 26.59 -10.91
C THR A 63 1.34 26.50 -10.34
N ALA A 64 0.64 27.64 -10.23
CA ALA A 64 -0.73 27.67 -9.74
C ALA A 64 -1.70 26.88 -10.65
N MET A 65 -1.59 27.04 -11.97
CA MET A 65 -2.40 26.27 -12.92
C MET A 65 -2.11 24.76 -12.85
N ARG A 66 -0.83 24.39 -12.74
CA ARG A 66 -0.45 22.99 -12.57
C ARG A 66 -0.99 22.41 -11.27
N THR A 67 -0.78 23.11 -10.15
CA THR A 67 -1.30 22.68 -8.84
C THR A 67 -2.82 22.57 -8.84
N ALA A 68 -3.53 23.49 -9.47
CA ALA A 68 -4.97 23.41 -9.61
C ALA A 68 -5.41 22.16 -10.40
N ALA A 69 -4.73 21.86 -11.52
CA ALA A 69 -5.01 20.68 -12.32
C ALA A 69 -4.68 19.37 -11.55
N GLU A 70 -3.57 19.33 -10.82
CA GLU A 70 -3.18 18.21 -9.95
C GLU A 70 -4.19 18.00 -8.83
N TYR A 71 -4.67 19.10 -8.21
CA TYR A 71 -5.69 19.04 -7.17
C TYR A 71 -7.03 18.49 -7.70
N ASP A 72 -7.47 18.93 -8.88
CA ASP A 72 -8.70 18.39 -9.50
C ASP A 72 -8.56 16.89 -9.83
N ASN A 73 -7.41 16.46 -10.34
CA ASN A 73 -7.13 15.06 -10.59
C ASN A 73 -7.09 14.26 -9.28
N TYR A 74 -6.44 14.78 -8.25
CA TYR A 74 -6.42 14.19 -6.92
C TYR A 74 -7.82 14.05 -6.34
N ARG A 75 -8.64 15.11 -6.42
CA ARG A 75 -10.02 15.09 -5.95
C ARG A 75 -10.86 14.01 -6.63
N LYS A 76 -10.75 13.91 -7.97
CA LYS A 76 -11.45 12.88 -8.75
C LYS A 76 -11.01 11.47 -8.35
N ARG A 77 -9.71 11.28 -8.13
CA ARG A 77 -9.17 10.00 -7.66
C ARG A 77 -9.67 9.67 -6.25
N MET A 78 -9.61 10.61 -5.32
CA MET A 78 -10.07 10.41 -3.94
C MET A 78 -11.55 10.05 -3.84
N VAL A 79 -12.40 10.63 -4.70
CA VAL A 79 -13.83 10.25 -4.76
C VAL A 79 -13.97 8.79 -5.15
N LYS A 80 -13.27 8.34 -6.19
CA LYS A 80 -13.29 6.93 -6.64
C LYS A 80 -12.76 5.98 -5.55
N GLU A 81 -11.63 6.30 -4.95
CA GLU A 81 -11.04 5.50 -3.86
C GLU A 81 -11.99 5.38 -2.66
N LYS A 82 -12.68 6.48 -2.32
CA LYS A 82 -13.68 6.48 -1.25
C LYS A 82 -14.88 5.57 -1.59
N GLU A 83 -15.36 5.64 -2.82
CA GLU A 83 -16.45 4.78 -3.30
C GLU A 83 -16.03 3.30 -3.29
N GLU A 84 -14.83 2.98 -3.75
CA GLU A 84 -14.28 1.63 -3.69
C GLU A 84 -14.08 1.15 -2.26
N CYS A 85 -13.53 1.99 -1.38
CA CYS A 85 -13.40 1.67 0.04
C CYS A 85 -14.77 1.36 0.68
N ALA A 86 -15.79 2.17 0.42
CA ALA A 86 -17.14 1.93 0.91
C ALA A 86 -17.77 0.67 0.28
N LYS A 87 -17.46 0.39 -1.00
CA LYS A 87 -17.96 -0.78 -1.73
C LYS A 87 -17.44 -2.10 -1.13
N PHE A 88 -16.22 -2.11 -0.62
CA PHE A 88 -15.52 -3.31 -0.11
C PHE A 88 -15.23 -3.25 1.38
N ALA A 89 -15.83 -2.30 2.12
CA ALA A 89 -15.59 -2.14 3.56
C ALA A 89 -15.84 -3.42 4.38
N ASN A 90 -16.81 -4.23 3.96
CA ASN A 90 -17.20 -5.46 4.64
C ASN A 90 -16.45 -6.71 4.13
N GLN A 91 -15.51 -6.56 3.18
CA GLN A 91 -14.86 -7.69 2.53
C GLN A 91 -14.23 -8.64 3.56
N ARG A 92 -13.41 -8.10 4.46
CA ARG A 92 -12.70 -8.90 5.48
C ARG A 92 -13.66 -9.64 6.42
N LEU A 93 -14.71 -8.96 6.87
CA LEU A 93 -15.73 -9.58 7.72
C LEU A 93 -16.43 -10.75 7.01
N LEU A 94 -16.76 -10.56 5.73
CA LEU A 94 -17.39 -11.59 4.92
C LEU A 94 -16.45 -12.77 4.69
N GLU A 95 -15.16 -12.52 4.41
CA GLU A 95 -14.15 -13.59 4.28
C GLU A 95 -14.01 -14.42 5.57
N GLU A 96 -14.03 -13.77 6.74
CA GLU A 96 -13.97 -14.44 8.05
C GLU A 96 -15.29 -15.21 8.37
N LEU A 97 -16.41 -14.82 7.79
CA LEU A 97 -17.70 -15.49 7.95
C LEU A 97 -17.82 -16.77 7.09
N LEU A 98 -17.17 -16.83 5.93
CA LEU A 98 -17.29 -17.96 5.01
C LEU A 98 -16.97 -19.32 5.65
N PRO A 99 -15.93 -19.50 6.49
CA PRO A 99 -15.67 -20.76 7.19
C PRO A 99 -16.81 -21.18 8.12
N VAL A 100 -17.53 -20.23 8.72
CA VAL A 100 -18.68 -20.52 9.57
C VAL A 100 -19.83 -21.08 8.74
N ILE A 101 -20.07 -20.51 7.56
CA ILE A 101 -21.07 -20.98 6.61
C ILE A 101 -20.73 -22.38 6.10
N ASP A 102 -19.44 -22.64 5.78
CA ASP A 102 -18.98 -23.96 5.36
C ASP A 102 -19.25 -25.04 6.43
N ASN A 103 -18.90 -24.74 7.69
CA ASN A 103 -19.17 -25.65 8.81
C ASN A 103 -20.66 -25.88 9.01
N PHE A 104 -21.48 -24.85 8.81
CA PHE A 104 -22.91 -24.95 8.87
C PHE A 104 -23.46 -25.84 7.74
N GLU A 105 -23.00 -25.66 6.50
CA GLU A 105 -23.37 -26.52 5.34
C GLU A 105 -22.94 -27.98 5.56
N MET A 106 -21.75 -28.20 6.13
CA MET A 106 -21.28 -29.54 6.48
C MET A 106 -22.18 -30.20 7.54
N GLY A 107 -22.59 -29.44 8.57
CA GLY A 107 -23.54 -29.90 9.58
C GLY A 107 -24.90 -30.25 8.98
N MET A 108 -25.40 -29.44 8.05
CA MET A 108 -26.62 -29.71 7.30
C MET A 108 -26.53 -31.00 6.45
N ALA A 109 -25.39 -31.18 5.77
CA ALA A 109 -25.14 -32.38 4.98
C ALA A 109 -25.17 -33.65 5.86
N ALA A 110 -24.60 -33.59 7.07
CA ALA A 110 -24.66 -34.66 8.04
C ALA A 110 -26.10 -34.93 8.54
N ALA A 111 -26.91 -33.89 8.70
CA ALA A 111 -28.31 -34.01 9.14
C ALA A 111 -29.28 -34.42 7.99
N SER A 112 -28.80 -34.47 6.76
CA SER A 112 -29.64 -34.78 5.58
C SER A 112 -30.21 -36.21 5.55
N ALA A 113 -29.75 -37.10 6.43
CA ALA A 113 -30.26 -38.45 6.57
C ALA A 113 -31.77 -38.51 6.98
N ASP A 114 -32.23 -37.45 7.73
CA ASP A 114 -33.65 -37.32 8.11
C ASP A 114 -34.14 -35.89 7.77
N THR A 115 -34.56 -35.71 6.54
CA THR A 115 -35.08 -34.44 6.02
C THR A 115 -36.43 -34.02 6.63
N GLY A 116 -37.15 -34.95 7.25
CA GLY A 116 -38.41 -34.69 7.96
C GLY A 116 -38.23 -34.22 9.39
N SER A 117 -37.02 -34.25 9.92
CA SER A 117 -36.70 -33.80 11.27
C SER A 117 -36.95 -32.31 11.42
N MET A 118 -37.58 -31.91 12.54
CA MET A 118 -37.76 -30.48 12.90
C MET A 118 -36.42 -29.74 12.97
N ILE A 119 -35.34 -30.44 13.33
CA ILE A 119 -33.99 -29.89 13.36
C ILE A 119 -33.52 -29.54 11.95
N TYR A 120 -33.67 -30.46 10.99
CA TYR A 120 -33.28 -30.21 9.59
C TYR A 120 -34.10 -29.07 8.97
N ILE A 121 -35.39 -29.00 9.23
CA ILE A 121 -36.27 -27.94 8.78
C ILE A 121 -35.79 -26.57 9.35
N GLY A 122 -35.52 -26.54 10.65
CA GLY A 122 -34.98 -25.30 11.31
C GLY A 122 -33.64 -24.87 10.73
N MET A 123 -32.70 -25.80 10.51
CA MET A 123 -31.42 -25.52 9.89
C MET A 123 -31.57 -24.98 8.45
N ASN A 124 -32.54 -25.54 7.69
CA ASN A 124 -32.79 -25.09 6.32
C ASN A 124 -33.34 -23.65 6.28
N MET A 125 -34.15 -23.26 7.28
CA MET A 125 -34.59 -21.87 7.43
C MET A 125 -33.42 -20.92 7.75
N VAL A 126 -32.50 -21.33 8.63
CA VAL A 126 -31.27 -20.56 8.91
C VAL A 126 -30.39 -20.43 7.68
N LYS A 127 -30.23 -21.51 6.91
CA LYS A 127 -29.49 -21.48 5.64
C LYS A 127 -30.07 -20.43 4.69
N LYS A 128 -31.40 -20.46 4.50
CA LYS A 128 -32.07 -19.49 3.64
C LYS A 128 -31.82 -18.04 4.10
N GLN A 129 -31.85 -17.77 5.40
CA GLN A 129 -31.55 -16.45 5.95
C GLN A 129 -30.09 -16.04 5.72
N LEU A 130 -29.12 -16.98 5.81
CA LEU A 130 -27.72 -16.74 5.51
C LEU A 130 -27.52 -16.42 4.02
N ASP A 131 -28.17 -17.16 3.13
CA ASP A 131 -28.11 -16.90 1.69
C ASP A 131 -28.72 -15.53 1.34
N GLU A 132 -29.85 -15.17 1.95
CA GLU A 132 -30.47 -13.84 1.80
C GLU A 132 -29.55 -12.71 2.37
N PHE A 133 -28.91 -12.96 3.50
CA PHE A 133 -27.94 -12.02 4.09
C PHE A 133 -26.73 -11.80 3.16
N LEU A 134 -26.15 -12.88 2.61
CA LEU A 134 -25.04 -12.79 1.66
C LEU A 134 -25.48 -12.00 0.40
N ALA A 135 -26.62 -12.32 -0.16
CA ALA A 135 -27.15 -11.65 -1.35
C ALA A 135 -27.40 -10.15 -1.09
N SER A 136 -27.94 -9.77 0.07
CA SER A 136 -28.20 -8.38 0.43
C SER A 136 -26.90 -7.57 0.59
N ASN A 137 -25.80 -8.22 0.95
CA ASN A 137 -24.46 -7.61 1.02
C ASN A 137 -23.72 -7.66 -0.34
N GLY A 138 -24.36 -8.14 -1.41
CA GLY A 138 -23.77 -8.22 -2.74
C GLY A 138 -22.78 -9.36 -2.92
N VAL A 139 -22.88 -10.39 -2.06
CA VAL A 139 -22.12 -11.63 -2.20
C VAL A 139 -22.90 -12.62 -3.06
N THR A 140 -22.26 -13.16 -4.07
CA THR A 140 -22.83 -14.19 -4.96
C THR A 140 -22.00 -15.47 -4.86
N PRO A 141 -22.63 -16.64 -4.77
CA PRO A 141 -21.91 -17.91 -4.80
C PRO A 141 -21.32 -18.15 -6.18
N VAL A 142 -20.15 -18.77 -6.21
CA VAL A 142 -19.54 -19.35 -7.40
C VAL A 142 -19.72 -20.86 -7.29
N GLU A 143 -20.61 -21.40 -8.12
CA GLU A 143 -20.89 -22.82 -8.15
C GLU A 143 -20.38 -23.42 -9.48
N PRO A 144 -19.19 -24.05 -9.45
CA PRO A 144 -18.69 -24.75 -10.62
C PRO A 144 -19.67 -25.84 -11.07
N VAL A 145 -19.86 -25.97 -12.36
CA VAL A 145 -20.71 -27.04 -12.92
C VAL A 145 -19.90 -28.32 -13.02
N VAL A 146 -20.36 -29.39 -12.37
CA VAL A 146 -19.72 -30.69 -12.51
C VAL A 146 -19.78 -31.13 -13.98
N GLY A 147 -18.62 -31.53 -14.52
CA GLY A 147 -18.47 -31.88 -15.94
C GLY A 147 -18.01 -30.71 -16.83
N SER A 148 -17.92 -29.49 -16.31
CA SER A 148 -17.31 -28.36 -17.05
C SER A 148 -15.78 -28.36 -16.96
N MET A 149 -15.14 -27.64 -17.88
CA MET A 149 -13.71 -27.38 -17.79
C MET A 149 -13.41 -26.41 -16.64
N PHE A 150 -12.34 -26.69 -15.93
CA PHE A 150 -11.83 -25.88 -14.81
C PHE A 150 -11.52 -24.42 -15.22
N ASP A 151 -12.03 -23.48 -14.44
CA ASP A 151 -11.80 -22.05 -14.64
C ASP A 151 -10.82 -21.50 -13.59
N HIS A 152 -9.59 -21.22 -14.00
CA HIS A 152 -8.54 -20.64 -13.14
C HIS A 152 -8.90 -19.30 -12.49
N ALA A 153 -9.87 -18.56 -13.04
CA ALA A 153 -10.24 -17.26 -12.52
C ALA A 153 -11.15 -17.36 -11.28
N THR A 154 -11.90 -18.44 -11.14
CA THR A 154 -12.94 -18.59 -10.12
C THR A 154 -12.83 -19.86 -9.28
N GLU A 155 -11.99 -20.78 -9.69
CA GLU A 155 -11.86 -22.11 -9.11
C GLU A 155 -10.42 -22.42 -8.68
N GLU A 156 -10.26 -23.28 -7.70
CA GLU A 156 -8.99 -23.80 -7.20
C GLU A 156 -9.05 -25.32 -7.13
N ALA A 157 -8.21 -25.99 -7.91
CA ALA A 157 -8.11 -27.44 -7.91
C ALA A 157 -7.27 -27.92 -6.71
N LEU A 158 -7.93 -28.50 -5.70
CA LEU A 158 -7.23 -29.04 -4.52
C LEU A 158 -6.73 -30.47 -4.75
N GLN A 159 -7.44 -31.26 -5.55
CA GLN A 159 -7.13 -32.66 -5.81
C GLN A 159 -7.34 -32.97 -7.29
N ARG A 160 -6.57 -33.95 -7.75
CA ARG A 160 -6.72 -34.55 -9.07
C ARG A 160 -7.05 -36.01 -8.87
N GLU A 161 -8.09 -36.50 -9.55
CA GLU A 161 -8.51 -37.88 -9.47
C GLU A 161 -8.48 -38.50 -10.88
N PRO A 162 -8.01 -39.76 -11.02
CA PRO A 162 -8.08 -40.47 -12.29
C PRO A 162 -9.55 -40.61 -12.72
N SER A 163 -9.85 -40.26 -13.96
CA SER A 163 -11.22 -40.32 -14.50
C SER A 163 -11.17 -40.52 -16.01
N ASP A 164 -12.25 -41.10 -16.56
CA ASP A 164 -12.47 -41.25 -18.00
C ASP A 164 -12.82 -39.91 -18.68
N GLN A 165 -13.00 -38.84 -17.90
CA GLN A 165 -13.30 -37.52 -18.45
C GLN A 165 -12.01 -36.79 -18.93
N PRO A 166 -12.15 -35.83 -19.83
CA PRO A 166 -11.02 -35.04 -20.28
C PRO A 166 -10.27 -34.41 -19.11
N GLU A 167 -8.94 -34.33 -19.22
CA GLU A 167 -8.10 -33.70 -18.19
C GLU A 167 -8.55 -32.28 -17.91
N GLY A 168 -8.61 -31.89 -16.62
CA GLY A 168 -9.07 -30.59 -16.20
C GLY A 168 -10.59 -30.43 -16.10
N THR A 169 -11.38 -31.51 -16.27
CA THR A 169 -12.81 -31.46 -16.03
C THR A 169 -13.13 -31.49 -14.54
N VAL A 170 -14.04 -30.64 -14.07
CA VAL A 170 -14.49 -30.61 -12.68
C VAL A 170 -15.31 -31.87 -12.37
N LEU A 171 -14.79 -32.71 -11.49
CA LEU A 171 -15.48 -33.95 -11.06
C LEU A 171 -16.45 -33.70 -9.90
N ARG A 172 -16.04 -32.92 -8.94
CA ARG A 172 -16.86 -32.54 -7.77
C ARG A 172 -16.41 -31.24 -7.14
N VAL A 173 -17.32 -30.55 -6.48
CA VAL A 173 -17.08 -29.36 -5.71
C VAL A 173 -16.92 -29.74 -4.24
N ILE A 174 -15.76 -29.41 -3.65
CA ILE A 174 -15.48 -29.62 -2.22
C ILE A 174 -16.06 -28.50 -1.40
N ARG A 175 -15.87 -27.26 -1.89
CA ARG A 175 -16.22 -26.03 -1.19
C ARG A 175 -16.65 -24.97 -2.19
N LYS A 176 -17.74 -24.25 -1.88
CA LYS A 176 -18.25 -23.17 -2.74
C LYS A 176 -17.32 -21.97 -2.74
N GLY A 177 -17.17 -21.33 -3.89
CA GLY A 177 -16.57 -20.04 -4.02
C GLY A 177 -17.57 -18.91 -3.76
N TYR A 178 -17.06 -17.69 -3.52
CA TYR A 178 -17.91 -16.52 -3.32
C TYR A 178 -17.26 -15.28 -3.95
N LYS A 179 -18.08 -14.43 -4.53
CA LYS A 179 -17.71 -13.11 -5.07
C LYS A 179 -18.45 -12.00 -4.35
N LEU A 180 -17.76 -10.92 -4.01
CA LEU A 180 -18.37 -9.69 -3.53
C LEU A 180 -18.45 -8.73 -4.71
N LYS A 181 -19.63 -8.57 -5.28
CA LYS A 181 -19.84 -7.80 -6.50
C LYS A 181 -18.96 -8.32 -7.64
N ASP A 182 -17.93 -7.54 -8.02
CA ASP A 182 -16.97 -7.86 -9.10
C ASP A 182 -15.65 -8.48 -8.60
N ARG A 183 -15.46 -8.58 -7.28
CA ARG A 183 -14.23 -9.10 -6.67
C ARG A 183 -14.41 -10.49 -6.10
N LEU A 184 -13.47 -11.39 -6.39
CA LEU A 184 -13.45 -12.72 -5.80
C LEU A 184 -13.05 -12.61 -4.31
N LEU A 185 -13.90 -13.14 -3.40
CA LEU A 185 -13.60 -13.30 -1.99
C LEU A 185 -12.81 -14.58 -1.75
N ARG A 186 -13.27 -15.67 -2.38
CA ARG A 186 -12.67 -16.99 -2.25
C ARG A 186 -13.01 -17.83 -3.49
N PRO A 187 -12.03 -18.52 -4.10
CA PRO A 187 -12.28 -19.46 -5.18
C PRO A 187 -13.11 -20.66 -4.69
N ALA A 188 -13.79 -21.30 -5.61
CA ALA A 188 -14.41 -22.59 -5.35
C ALA A 188 -13.35 -23.69 -5.37
N ASN A 189 -13.34 -24.55 -4.36
CA ASN A 189 -12.42 -25.67 -4.27
C ASN A 189 -13.03 -26.90 -4.94
N VAL A 190 -12.34 -27.39 -5.96
CA VAL A 190 -12.83 -28.48 -6.81
C VAL A 190 -11.83 -29.63 -6.89
N VAL A 191 -12.33 -30.79 -7.27
CA VAL A 191 -11.54 -31.94 -7.72
C VAL A 191 -11.65 -31.99 -9.22
N VAL A 192 -10.51 -32.11 -9.90
CA VAL A 192 -10.48 -32.19 -11.37
C VAL A 192 -10.00 -33.53 -11.87
N ALA A 193 -10.46 -33.91 -13.06
CA ALA A 193 -10.02 -35.10 -13.74
C ALA A 193 -8.54 -35.06 -14.11
N GLN A 194 -7.85 -36.16 -13.90
CA GLN A 194 -6.52 -36.42 -14.41
C GLN A 194 -6.59 -37.65 -15.34
N THR A 195 -5.87 -37.58 -16.45
CA THR A 195 -5.75 -38.76 -17.33
C THR A 195 -5.09 -39.89 -16.53
N PRO A 196 -5.69 -41.10 -16.45
CA PRO A 196 -5.08 -42.22 -15.74
C PRO A 196 -3.70 -42.54 -16.38
N GLU A 197 -2.64 -42.57 -15.56
CA GLU A 197 -1.36 -43.07 -16.06
C GLU A 197 -1.53 -44.52 -16.49
N PRO A 198 -1.02 -44.90 -17.68
CA PRO A 198 -1.06 -46.32 -18.09
C PRO A 198 -0.29 -47.14 -17.06
N GLU A 199 -0.93 -48.15 -16.49
CA GLU A 199 -0.26 -49.06 -15.56
C GLU A 199 0.99 -49.65 -16.23
N PRO A 200 2.16 -49.63 -15.54
CA PRO A 200 3.34 -50.27 -16.09
C PRO A 200 3.02 -51.74 -16.35
N GLN A 201 2.99 -52.10 -17.65
CA GLN A 201 2.85 -53.49 -18.04
C GLN A 201 4.09 -54.26 -17.52
N VAL A 202 3.85 -55.10 -16.53
CA VAL A 202 4.84 -56.03 -15.97
C VAL A 202 4.99 -57.26 -16.89
#